data_bfa6a45d88f26d1e76b8fb0758252ff1
#
_entry.id   bfa6a45d88f26d1e76b8fb0758252ff1
#
_cell.length_a   1.000
_cell.length_b   1.000
_cell.length_c   1.000
_cell.angle_alpha   90.00
_cell.angle_beta   90.00
_cell.angle_gamma   90.00
#
_symmetry.space_group_name_H-M   'P 1'
#
loop_
_entity.id
_entity.type
_entity.pdbx_description
1 polymer ?
#
loop_
_entity_poly.entity_id
_entity_poly.type
_entity_poly.pdbx_seq_one_letter_code
_entity_poly.pdbx_strand_id
1 'polypeptide(L)'
;VKSLLYCQEEIEAQYAEWLESRVGANPNTTVEIDANKTPFTSIRVREYLQESQKIIEHLAAVRERNGSDSFSEALSRVSQLLKDLQTDFDTDADANTRKLEDSLTAMERMLNDALLESTPSETVATAMKELKAQFKPYKSHMDPEVYKQTLDNLLLKRLREQAGVPRLSLFYL
;
A
#
# COMPACT_ATOMS: atom_id res chain seq x y z
N VAL A 1 20.24 8.09 16.95
CA VAL A 1 19.30 8.19 15.81
C VAL A 1 20.10 8.69 14.63
N LYS A 2 20.37 7.82 13.64
CA LYS A 2 20.99 8.23 12.37
C LYS A 2 19.94 9.06 11.62
N SER A 3 20.23 10.32 11.38
CA SER A 3 19.37 11.28 10.70
C SER A 3 19.07 10.83 9.27
N LEU A 4 17.90 11.22 8.73
CA LEU A 4 17.58 11.13 7.29
C LEU A 4 18.65 11.71 6.38
N LEU A 5 19.41 12.71 6.86
CA LEU A 5 20.59 13.27 6.18
C LEU A 5 21.68 12.22 5.94
N TYR A 6 21.88 11.29 6.87
CA TYR A 6 22.83 10.19 6.67
C TYR A 6 22.41 9.22 5.56
N CYS A 7 21.10 8.99 5.45
CA CYS A 7 20.58 8.17 4.34
C CYS A 7 20.73 8.89 2.98
N GLN A 8 20.63 10.20 2.97
CA GLN A 8 20.83 11.00 1.74
C GLN A 8 22.28 10.91 1.26
N GLU A 9 23.26 11.09 2.15
CA GLU A 9 24.69 10.97 1.81
C GLU A 9 25.04 9.57 1.29
N GLU A 10 24.48 8.51 1.91
CA GLU A 10 24.68 7.13 1.48
C GLU A 10 24.07 6.87 0.09
N ILE A 11 22.87 7.39 -0.17
CA ILE A 11 22.20 7.28 -1.46
C ILE A 11 22.97 8.05 -2.55
N GLU A 12 23.46 9.25 -2.24
CA GLU A 12 24.25 10.05 -3.16
C GLU A 12 25.59 9.37 -3.47
N ALA A 13 26.26 8.77 -2.47
CA ALA A 13 27.48 8.00 -2.65
C ALA A 13 27.26 6.76 -3.52
N GLN A 14 26.22 6.00 -3.27
CA GLN A 14 25.84 4.81 -4.07
C GLN A 14 25.46 5.21 -5.51
N TYR A 15 24.80 6.32 -5.69
CA TYR A 15 24.43 6.84 -7.00
C TYR A 15 25.67 7.31 -7.78
N ALA A 16 26.62 7.98 -7.13
CA ALA A 16 27.90 8.39 -7.73
C ALA A 16 28.74 7.16 -8.15
N GLU A 17 28.85 6.14 -7.28
CA GLU A 17 29.55 4.89 -7.58
C GLU A 17 28.88 4.14 -8.76
N TRP A 18 27.57 4.14 -8.82
CA TRP A 18 26.83 3.56 -9.94
C TRP A 18 27.08 4.34 -11.26
N LEU A 19 27.15 5.68 -11.20
CA LEU A 19 27.49 6.51 -12.36
C LEU A 19 28.94 6.24 -12.83
N GLU A 20 29.90 6.16 -11.90
CA GLU A 20 31.31 5.87 -12.22
C GLU A 20 31.48 4.49 -12.83
N SER A 21 30.73 3.49 -12.37
CA SER A 21 30.73 2.15 -12.96
C SER A 21 30.27 2.11 -14.42
N ARG A 22 29.58 3.17 -14.87
CA ARG A 22 29.13 3.34 -16.27
C ARG A 22 30.10 4.12 -17.15
N VAL A 23 31.04 4.88 -16.59
CA VAL A 23 32.04 5.69 -17.31
C VAL A 23 33.16 4.82 -17.90
N GLY A 24 32.92 3.63 -18.30
CA GLY A 24 33.82 2.73 -19.03
C GLY A 24 33.07 1.77 -19.95
N ALA A 25 31.76 1.80 -19.92
CA ALA A 25 30.93 1.01 -20.81
C ALA A 25 30.85 1.69 -22.19
N ASN A 26 31.26 0.95 -23.20
CA ASN A 26 31.29 1.33 -24.61
C ASN A 26 29.98 2.08 -25.01
N PRO A 27 30.04 3.28 -25.64
CA PRO A 27 28.85 4.06 -25.99
C PRO A 27 27.91 3.39 -26.99
N ASN A 28 28.28 2.22 -27.52
CA ASN A 28 27.46 1.42 -28.44
C ASN A 28 26.74 0.25 -27.76
N THR A 29 26.86 0.08 -26.45
CA THR A 29 25.98 -0.84 -25.73
C THR A 29 24.76 -0.03 -25.31
N THR A 30 23.77 0.08 -26.20
CA THR A 30 22.40 0.31 -25.76
C THR A 30 22.12 -0.80 -24.74
N VAL A 31 22.24 -0.47 -23.45
CA VAL A 31 21.65 -1.30 -22.42
C VAL A 31 20.15 -1.24 -22.75
N GLU A 32 19.65 -2.25 -23.42
CA GLU A 32 18.23 -2.53 -23.43
C GLU A 32 17.86 -2.62 -21.95
N ILE A 33 17.33 -1.52 -21.43
CA ILE A 33 16.62 -1.55 -20.16
C ILE A 33 15.50 -2.54 -20.45
N ASP A 34 15.70 -3.76 -19.96
CA ASP A 34 14.70 -4.81 -20.08
C ASP A 34 13.45 -4.23 -19.42
N ALA A 35 12.54 -3.69 -20.25
CA ALA A 35 11.31 -3.07 -19.81
C ALA A 35 10.51 -4.00 -18.89
N ASN A 36 10.81 -5.31 -18.93
CA ASN A 36 10.25 -6.33 -18.05
C ASN A 36 10.88 -6.37 -16.64
N LYS A 37 11.95 -5.63 -16.37
CA LYS A 37 12.60 -5.58 -15.05
C LYS A 37 12.26 -4.35 -14.22
N THR A 38 11.51 -3.40 -14.77
CA THR A 38 11.03 -2.27 -13.98
C THR A 38 9.90 -2.75 -13.06
N PRO A 39 9.86 -2.33 -11.77
CA PRO A 39 8.82 -2.74 -10.83
C PRO A 39 7.40 -2.38 -11.30
N PHE A 40 7.27 -1.44 -12.22
CA PHE A 40 6.02 -0.93 -12.76
C PHE A 40 5.74 -1.40 -14.21
N THR A 41 6.19 -2.59 -14.61
CA THR A 41 5.78 -3.14 -15.91
C THR A 41 4.26 -3.34 -15.93
N SER A 42 3.65 -3.06 -17.08
CA SER A 42 2.19 -3.21 -17.28
C SER A 42 1.69 -4.62 -16.91
N ILE A 43 2.51 -5.64 -17.14
CA ILE A 43 2.19 -7.03 -16.80
C ILE A 43 2.09 -7.20 -15.27
N ARG A 44 3.08 -6.71 -14.50
CA ARG A 44 3.07 -6.83 -13.05
C ARG A 44 1.94 -6.02 -12.39
N VAL A 45 1.68 -4.83 -12.93
CA VAL A 45 0.55 -4.01 -12.47
C VAL A 45 -0.77 -4.76 -12.68
N ARG A 46 -0.96 -5.36 -13.84
CA ARG A 46 -2.16 -6.16 -14.16
C ARG A 46 -2.30 -7.36 -13.21
N GLU A 47 -1.24 -8.12 -13.02
CA GLU A 47 -1.23 -9.27 -12.11
C GLU A 47 -1.60 -8.85 -10.68
N TYR A 48 -1.02 -7.76 -10.20
CA TYR A 48 -1.30 -7.20 -8.88
C TYR A 48 -2.78 -6.77 -8.73
N LEU A 49 -3.34 -6.06 -9.71
CA LEU A 49 -4.74 -5.66 -9.69
C LEU A 49 -5.68 -6.87 -9.69
N GLN A 50 -5.38 -7.89 -10.50
CA GLN A 50 -6.17 -9.11 -10.57
C GLN A 50 -6.11 -9.91 -9.25
N GLU A 51 -4.93 -10.03 -8.65
CA GLU A 51 -4.76 -10.72 -7.38
C GLU A 51 -5.47 -9.97 -6.24
N SER A 52 -5.28 -8.65 -6.17
CA SER A 52 -5.97 -7.80 -5.20
C SER A 52 -7.49 -7.91 -5.32
N GLN A 53 -8.03 -7.89 -6.55
CA GLN A 53 -9.46 -8.06 -6.79
C GLN A 53 -9.97 -9.41 -6.29
N LYS A 54 -9.28 -10.52 -6.61
CA LYS A 54 -9.68 -11.87 -6.17
C LYS A 54 -9.73 -11.98 -4.65
N ILE A 55 -8.73 -11.41 -3.96
CA ILE A 55 -8.70 -11.40 -2.49
C ILE A 55 -9.88 -10.62 -1.93
N ILE A 56 -10.13 -9.41 -2.43
CA ILE A 56 -11.24 -8.54 -1.99
C ILE A 56 -12.59 -9.21 -2.26
N GLU A 57 -12.78 -9.80 -3.43
CA GLU A 57 -14.01 -10.51 -3.81
C GLU A 57 -14.26 -11.72 -2.90
N HIS A 58 -13.21 -12.49 -2.60
CA HIS A 58 -13.31 -13.60 -1.65
C HIS A 58 -13.71 -13.13 -0.26
N LEU A 59 -13.09 -12.06 0.25
CA LEU A 59 -13.42 -11.48 1.55
C LEU A 59 -14.86 -10.98 1.60
N ALA A 60 -15.34 -10.30 0.54
CA ALA A 60 -16.72 -9.86 0.42
C ALA A 60 -17.70 -11.05 0.53
N ALA A 61 -17.47 -12.10 -0.26
CA ALA A 61 -18.32 -13.29 -0.26
C ALA A 61 -18.33 -14.04 1.10
N VAL A 62 -17.20 -14.11 1.79
CA VAL A 62 -17.11 -14.71 3.13
C VAL A 62 -17.88 -13.86 4.16
N ARG A 63 -17.76 -12.53 4.07
CA ARG A 63 -18.40 -11.64 5.03
C ARG A 63 -19.91 -11.56 4.85
N GLU A 64 -20.40 -11.52 3.61
CA GLU A 64 -21.83 -11.54 3.31
C GLU A 64 -22.53 -12.79 3.89
N ARG A 65 -21.87 -13.94 3.90
CA ARG A 65 -22.40 -15.17 4.52
C ARG A 65 -22.58 -15.06 6.04
N ASN A 66 -21.79 -14.20 6.68
CA ASN A 66 -21.82 -13.98 8.13
C ASN A 66 -22.72 -12.80 8.55
N GLY A 67 -23.32 -12.13 7.60
CA GLY A 67 -24.18 -10.96 7.80
C GLY A 67 -23.63 -9.74 7.03
N SER A 68 -24.52 -9.03 6.32
CA SER A 68 -24.13 -7.80 5.60
C SER A 68 -23.91 -6.65 6.59
N ASP A 69 -22.77 -5.98 6.46
CA ASP A 69 -22.39 -4.80 7.20
C ASP A 69 -21.73 -3.76 6.28
N SER A 70 -21.44 -2.55 6.76
CA SER A 70 -20.80 -1.48 5.98
C SER A 70 -19.46 -1.92 5.37
N PHE A 71 -18.74 -2.83 6.01
CA PHE A 71 -17.50 -3.34 5.50
C PHE A 71 -17.68 -4.32 4.34
N SER A 72 -18.69 -5.21 4.38
CA SER A 72 -19.02 -6.11 3.26
C SER A 72 -19.45 -5.32 2.02
N GLU A 73 -20.22 -4.25 2.21
CA GLU A 73 -20.61 -3.34 1.13
C GLU A 73 -19.39 -2.61 0.53
N ALA A 74 -18.47 -2.12 1.38
CA ALA A 74 -17.23 -1.50 0.93
C ALA A 74 -16.34 -2.47 0.14
N LEU A 75 -16.20 -3.72 0.61
CA LEU A 75 -15.45 -4.76 -0.10
C LEU A 75 -16.04 -5.04 -1.48
N SER A 76 -17.37 -5.20 -1.59
CA SER A 76 -18.06 -5.43 -2.85
C SER A 76 -17.88 -4.26 -3.81
N ARG A 77 -17.99 -3.02 -3.31
CA ARG A 77 -17.77 -1.81 -4.10
C ARG A 77 -16.33 -1.70 -4.59
N VAL A 78 -15.34 -1.96 -3.71
CA VAL A 78 -13.92 -1.90 -4.09
C VAL A 78 -13.58 -2.99 -5.09
N SER A 79 -14.15 -4.21 -4.97
CA SER A 79 -13.99 -5.26 -5.96
C SER A 79 -14.45 -4.81 -7.35
N GLN A 80 -15.60 -4.13 -7.44
CA GLN A 80 -16.09 -3.60 -8.71
C GLN A 80 -15.18 -2.49 -9.26
N LEU A 81 -14.76 -1.55 -8.41
CA LEU A 81 -13.83 -0.48 -8.81
C LEU A 81 -12.49 -1.01 -9.31
N LEU A 82 -11.95 -2.07 -8.69
CA LEU A 82 -10.73 -2.74 -9.16
C LEU A 82 -10.92 -3.38 -10.53
N LYS A 83 -12.10 -3.94 -10.81
CA LYS A 83 -12.44 -4.51 -12.12
C LYS A 83 -12.52 -3.43 -13.18
N ASP A 84 -13.18 -2.32 -12.88
CA ASP A 84 -13.29 -1.17 -13.79
C ASP A 84 -11.90 -0.60 -14.08
N LEU A 85 -11.07 -0.44 -13.05
CA LEU A 85 -9.69 0.04 -13.14
C LEU A 85 -8.79 -0.87 -14.00
N GLN A 86 -8.98 -2.20 -13.94
CA GLN A 86 -8.29 -3.16 -14.81
C GLN A 86 -8.70 -2.95 -16.27
N THR A 87 -10.00 -2.76 -16.53
CA THR A 87 -10.51 -2.53 -17.88
C THR A 87 -9.94 -1.25 -18.47
N ASP A 88 -9.92 -0.17 -17.68
CA ASP A 88 -9.35 1.12 -18.10
C ASP A 88 -7.83 1.00 -18.35
N PHE A 89 -7.11 0.27 -17.50
CA PHE A 89 -5.68 0.03 -17.65
C PHE A 89 -5.35 -0.80 -18.89
N ASP A 90 -6.21 -1.75 -19.28
CA ASP A 90 -6.02 -2.58 -20.47
C ASP A 90 -6.30 -1.82 -21.78
N THR A 91 -7.12 -0.77 -21.73
CA THR A 91 -7.47 0.05 -22.89
C THR A 91 -6.52 1.20 -23.15
N ASP A 92 -5.81 1.69 -22.12
CA ASP A 92 -4.85 2.80 -22.21
C ASP A 92 -3.44 2.31 -21.89
N ALA A 93 -2.64 2.06 -22.95
CA ALA A 93 -1.26 1.58 -22.83
C ALA A 93 -0.33 2.60 -22.13
N ASP A 94 -0.70 3.89 -22.12
CA ASP A 94 -0.02 4.99 -21.44
C ASP A 94 -0.67 5.33 -20.08
N ALA A 95 -1.39 4.37 -19.50
CA ALA A 95 -2.11 4.57 -18.24
C ALA A 95 -1.22 5.27 -17.19
N ASN A 96 -1.63 6.46 -16.82
CA ASN A 96 -0.89 7.31 -15.90
C ASN A 96 -0.81 6.65 -14.52
N THR A 97 0.37 6.11 -14.19
CA THR A 97 0.67 5.42 -12.93
C THR A 97 0.23 6.23 -11.71
N ARG A 98 0.27 7.56 -11.81
CA ARG A 98 -0.18 8.45 -10.74
C ARG A 98 -1.70 8.38 -10.54
N LYS A 99 -2.48 8.39 -11.64
CA LYS A 99 -3.94 8.24 -11.55
C LYS A 99 -4.33 6.88 -10.99
N LEU A 100 -3.60 5.84 -11.37
CA LEU A 100 -3.78 4.49 -10.84
C LEU A 100 -3.55 4.47 -9.34
N GLU A 101 -2.43 5.03 -8.85
CA GLU A 101 -2.11 5.11 -7.43
C GLU A 101 -3.13 5.97 -6.65
N ASP A 102 -3.58 7.09 -7.21
CA ASP A 102 -4.63 7.93 -6.63
C ASP A 102 -5.94 7.14 -6.46
N SER A 103 -6.31 6.32 -7.45
CA SER A 103 -7.50 5.46 -7.39
C SER A 103 -7.36 4.36 -6.33
N LEU A 104 -6.22 3.68 -6.28
CA LEU A 104 -5.92 2.67 -5.26
C LEU A 104 -5.93 3.27 -3.85
N THR A 105 -5.35 4.45 -3.68
CA THR A 105 -5.39 5.20 -2.40
C THR A 105 -6.82 5.53 -1.97
N ALA A 106 -7.68 5.94 -2.90
CA ALA A 106 -9.09 6.21 -2.60
C ALA A 106 -9.85 4.95 -2.16
N MET A 107 -9.61 3.83 -2.85
CA MET A 107 -10.18 2.53 -2.47
C MET A 107 -9.67 2.07 -1.09
N GLU A 108 -8.38 2.27 -0.81
CA GLU A 108 -7.79 1.93 0.48
C GLU A 108 -8.41 2.73 1.63
N ARG A 109 -8.67 4.03 1.43
CA ARG A 109 -9.39 4.86 2.41
C ARG A 109 -10.80 4.33 2.67
N MET A 110 -11.55 4.04 1.60
CA MET A 110 -12.90 3.48 1.72
C MET A 110 -12.92 2.20 2.55
N LEU A 111 -11.98 1.28 2.32
CA LEU A 111 -11.86 0.04 3.10
C LEU A 111 -11.47 0.32 4.56
N ASN A 112 -10.57 1.25 4.81
CA ASN A 112 -10.13 1.61 6.16
C ASN A 112 -11.28 2.21 6.98
N ASP A 113 -12.05 3.14 6.39
CA ASP A 113 -13.16 3.79 7.06
C ASP A 113 -14.27 2.77 7.40
N ALA A 114 -14.66 1.94 6.44
CA ALA A 114 -15.65 0.91 6.66
C ALA A 114 -15.19 -0.18 7.65
N LEU A 115 -13.90 -0.54 7.65
CA LEU A 115 -13.33 -1.49 8.59
C LEU A 115 -13.37 -0.95 10.02
N LEU A 116 -13.02 0.32 10.22
CA LEU A 116 -13.10 0.97 11.53
C LEU A 116 -14.55 1.05 12.03
N GLU A 117 -15.49 1.42 11.15
CA GLU A 117 -16.91 1.53 11.48
C GLU A 117 -17.52 0.17 11.87
N SER A 118 -17.17 -0.90 11.14
CA SER A 118 -17.68 -2.25 11.39
C SER A 118 -16.99 -2.98 12.55
N THR A 119 -15.82 -2.47 13.01
CA THR A 119 -15.09 -3.10 14.11
C THR A 119 -15.71 -2.71 15.46
N PRO A 120 -16.03 -3.68 16.36
CA PRO A 120 -16.55 -3.37 17.68
C PRO A 120 -15.65 -2.41 18.45
N SER A 121 -16.23 -1.39 19.08
CA SER A 121 -15.48 -0.37 19.82
C SER A 121 -14.59 -0.92 20.92
N GLU A 122 -14.98 -2.04 21.53
CA GLU A 122 -14.20 -2.75 22.54
C GLU A 122 -12.91 -3.35 21.94
N THR A 123 -12.99 -3.92 20.72
CA THR A 123 -11.84 -4.45 19.98
C THR A 123 -10.86 -3.33 19.63
N VAL A 124 -11.37 -2.21 19.12
CA VAL A 124 -10.56 -1.02 18.81
C VAL A 124 -9.89 -0.48 20.08
N ALA A 125 -10.63 -0.34 21.18
CA ALA A 125 -10.09 0.15 22.44
C ALA A 125 -9.01 -0.76 23.01
N THR A 126 -9.19 -2.08 22.94
CA THR A 126 -8.22 -3.08 23.40
C THR A 126 -6.94 -3.01 22.56
N ALA A 127 -7.06 -3.02 21.23
CA ALA A 127 -5.93 -2.90 20.32
C ALA A 127 -5.15 -1.60 20.54
N MET A 128 -5.85 -0.47 20.70
CA MET A 128 -5.24 0.83 20.97
C MET A 128 -4.52 0.87 22.32
N LYS A 129 -5.08 0.23 23.36
CA LYS A 129 -4.44 0.11 24.68
C LYS A 129 -3.13 -0.66 24.61
N GLU A 130 -3.12 -1.77 23.88
CA GLU A 130 -1.91 -2.58 23.69
C GLU A 130 -0.85 -1.81 22.90
N LEU A 131 -1.22 -1.14 21.81
CA LEU A 131 -0.31 -0.30 21.05
C LEU A 131 0.30 0.83 21.89
N LYS A 132 -0.53 1.53 22.66
CA LYS A 132 -0.04 2.57 23.58
C LYS A 132 0.96 2.02 24.63
N ALA A 133 0.74 0.80 25.12
CA ALA A 133 1.66 0.16 26.04
C ALA A 133 3.01 -0.17 25.36
N GLN A 134 2.98 -0.72 24.16
CA GLN A 134 4.18 -1.04 23.37
C GLN A 134 4.98 0.22 22.98
N PHE A 135 4.28 1.31 22.61
CA PHE A 135 4.91 2.55 22.14
C PHE A 135 5.19 3.57 23.27
N LYS A 136 4.87 3.22 24.53
CA LYS A 136 5.13 4.09 25.68
C LYS A 136 6.58 4.61 25.78
N PRO A 137 7.64 3.79 25.51
CA PRO A 137 9.02 4.26 25.58
C PRO A 137 9.36 5.36 24.57
N TYR A 138 8.65 5.41 23.43
CA TYR A 138 8.91 6.37 22.35
C TYR A 138 8.18 7.69 22.52
N LYS A 139 7.17 7.74 23.40
CA LYS A 139 6.31 8.92 23.57
C LYS A 139 7.06 10.20 23.92
N SER A 140 8.11 10.11 24.72
CA SER A 140 8.92 11.26 25.13
C SER A 140 9.92 11.74 24.06
N HIS A 141 10.12 10.97 23.00
CA HIS A 141 11.11 11.23 21.94
C HIS A 141 10.44 11.59 20.59
N MET A 142 9.11 11.61 20.56
CA MET A 142 8.33 11.91 19.36
C MET A 142 7.47 13.16 19.60
N ASP A 143 7.26 13.91 18.52
CA ASP A 143 6.22 14.94 18.51
C ASP A 143 4.86 14.32 18.82
N PRO A 144 4.00 14.98 19.65
CA PRO A 144 2.71 14.43 20.04
C PRO A 144 1.79 14.08 18.87
N GLU A 145 1.80 14.89 17.80
CA GLU A 145 0.99 14.63 16.60
C GLU A 145 1.52 13.43 15.83
N VAL A 146 2.85 13.36 15.65
CA VAL A 146 3.52 12.21 15.00
C VAL A 146 3.27 10.93 15.79
N TYR A 147 3.34 10.99 17.13
CA TYR A 147 3.02 9.85 17.98
C TYR A 147 1.59 9.36 17.78
N LYS A 148 0.62 10.29 17.75
CA LYS A 148 -0.78 9.96 17.53
C LYS A 148 -0.99 9.32 16.15
N GLN A 149 -0.48 9.94 15.08
CA GLN A 149 -0.58 9.42 13.71
C GLN A 149 0.05 8.02 13.60
N THR A 150 1.18 7.79 14.27
CA THR A 150 1.83 6.49 14.30
C THR A 150 0.93 5.43 14.94
N LEU A 151 0.30 5.74 16.07
CA LEU A 151 -0.64 4.81 16.73
C LEU A 151 -1.86 4.51 15.86
N ASP A 152 -2.43 5.53 15.21
CA ASP A 152 -3.60 5.38 14.33
C ASP A 152 -3.24 4.51 13.10
N ASN A 153 -2.08 4.72 12.49
CA ASN A 153 -1.59 3.89 11.39
C ASN A 153 -1.33 2.43 11.80
N LEU A 154 -0.79 2.22 13.00
CA LEU A 154 -0.55 0.87 13.53
C LEU A 154 -1.85 0.15 13.88
N LEU A 155 -2.83 0.87 14.39
CA LEU A 155 -4.16 0.33 14.63
C LEU A 155 -4.79 -0.15 13.33
N LEU A 156 -4.82 0.71 12.30
CA LEU A 156 -5.34 0.34 10.99
C LEU A 156 -4.59 -0.86 10.39
N LYS A 157 -3.26 -0.86 10.46
CA LYS A 157 -2.45 -1.98 10.01
C LYS A 157 -2.89 -3.29 10.70
N ARG A 158 -3.01 -3.29 12.02
CA ARG A 158 -3.41 -4.46 12.79
C ARG A 158 -4.82 -4.95 12.45
N LEU A 159 -5.79 -4.03 12.33
CA LEU A 159 -7.16 -4.38 11.96
C LEU A 159 -7.22 -4.98 10.54
N ARG A 160 -6.47 -4.43 9.59
CA ARG A 160 -6.37 -4.97 8.22
C ARG A 160 -5.76 -6.37 8.19
N GLU A 161 -4.67 -6.58 8.93
CA GLU A 161 -4.05 -7.91 9.05
C GLU A 161 -5.01 -8.94 9.62
N GLN A 162 -5.78 -8.57 10.65
CA GLN A 162 -6.81 -9.44 11.24
C GLN A 162 -7.96 -9.74 10.28
N ALA A 163 -8.35 -8.76 9.46
CA ALA A 163 -9.40 -8.90 8.46
C ALA A 163 -8.91 -9.54 7.14
N GLY A 164 -7.61 -9.75 6.97
CA GLY A 164 -7.00 -10.28 5.75
C GLY A 164 -7.08 -9.34 4.55
N VAL A 165 -7.24 -8.02 4.78
CA VAL A 165 -7.37 -7.02 3.71
C VAL A 165 -6.00 -6.68 3.11
N PRO A 166 -5.80 -6.83 1.79
CA PRO A 166 -4.54 -6.49 1.15
C PRO A 166 -4.28 -4.98 1.14
N ARG A 167 -3.02 -4.59 0.98
CA ARG A 167 -2.66 -3.21 0.69
C ARG A 167 -2.98 -2.89 -0.77
N LEU A 168 -3.58 -1.73 -1.01
CA LEU A 168 -3.89 -1.26 -2.35
C LEU A 168 -2.98 -0.09 -2.71
N SER A 169 -1.75 -0.40 -3.13
CA SER A 169 -0.79 0.59 -3.60
C SER A 169 0.27 -0.09 -4.46
N LEU A 170 0.71 0.57 -5.52
CA LEU A 170 1.77 0.08 -6.41
C LEU A 170 3.13 -0.07 -5.72
N PHE A 171 3.32 0.52 -4.55
CA PHE A 171 4.53 0.33 -3.74
C PHE A 171 4.67 -1.09 -3.16
N TYR A 172 3.63 -1.92 -3.26
CA TYR A 172 3.63 -3.31 -2.78
C TYR A 172 3.70 -4.34 -3.93
N LEU A 173 4.05 -3.89 -5.13
CA LEU A 173 4.28 -4.71 -6.33
C LEU A 173 5.49 -5.63 -6.23
#